data_50d7452fbfc99ea6fec1f2714cf43c7b
#
_entry.id   50d7452fbfc99ea6fec1f2714cf43c7b
#
_cell.length_a   1.000
_cell.length_b   1.000
_cell.length_c   1.000
_cell.angle_alpha   90.00
_cell.angle_beta   90.00
_cell.angle_gamma   90.00
#
_symmetry.space_group_name_H-M   'P 1'
#
loop_
_entity.id
_entity.type
_entity.pdbx_description
1 polymer ?
#
loop_
_entity_poly.entity_id
_entity_poly.type
_entity_poly.pdbx_seq_one_letter_code
_entity_poly.pdbx_strand_id
1 'polypeptide(L)'
;MAEQEWKVRYNDFSGSCRSCAGEEASLNHKFTWNGDAWVALSVYICGKGLVLDLGKCVEPDVMRAFVDKWKAYEDRDDLPGTLENQMLEKNPVSVDLMPELSLNGKQLEWSGSSGMTYIPVSVMSGVPAGSVPVPATDCSEYESQPEICGDEEAYAWVMHYNLDALKVWSFHRIYFAWDTVRKPKISSMQLRLKEGLHQVYGEQFGPLKPGERAELVNPKTMEQYKLTVLDLKPVEVPKFPVTMRGMKYPRCCMQMNYKLEPELAQNRFSLHDCAEGDQPVMKGDKVAASTSVSVIGGADGPTSIFLAGKLDRKEEGHIACSALHFEPVEDVVWQPVFSVDEENTVVVDL
;
A
#
# COMPACT_ATOMS: atom_id res chain seq x y z
N MET A 1 -25.46 18.97 -16.63
CA MET A 1 -24.03 18.66 -16.40
C MET A 1 -23.49 17.99 -17.67
N ALA A 2 -22.34 18.40 -18.18
CA ALA A 2 -21.72 17.70 -19.31
C ALA A 2 -21.35 16.28 -18.81
N GLU A 3 -21.77 15.23 -19.52
CA GLU A 3 -21.30 13.87 -19.27
C GLU A 3 -19.78 13.91 -19.29
N GLN A 4 -19.17 13.66 -18.15
CA GLN A 4 -17.72 13.56 -18.08
C GLN A 4 -17.35 12.25 -18.79
N GLU A 5 -16.81 12.38 -20.00
CA GLU A 5 -16.44 11.26 -20.84
C GLU A 5 -15.40 10.39 -20.13
N TRP A 6 -15.75 9.12 -19.85
CA TRP A 6 -14.84 8.16 -19.22
C TRP A 6 -13.66 7.85 -20.15
N LYS A 7 -12.46 8.27 -19.76
CA LYS A 7 -11.25 8.13 -20.56
C LYS A 7 -10.12 7.54 -19.75
N VAL A 8 -9.77 6.30 -20.00
CA VAL A 8 -8.62 5.65 -19.41
C VAL A 8 -7.41 5.78 -20.33
N ARG A 9 -6.28 6.21 -19.78
CA ARG A 9 -5.02 6.37 -20.50
C ARG A 9 -3.96 5.49 -19.85
N TYR A 10 -3.06 4.98 -20.67
CA TYR A 10 -1.88 4.33 -20.14
C TYR A 10 -0.98 5.40 -19.49
N ASN A 11 -0.90 5.37 -18.19
CA ASN A 11 -0.05 6.27 -17.42
C ASN A 11 1.26 5.53 -17.14
N ASP A 12 2.27 5.86 -17.92
CA ASP A 12 3.65 5.51 -17.60
C ASP A 12 4.06 6.43 -16.43
N PHE A 13 4.42 5.85 -15.28
CA PHE A 13 4.87 6.57 -14.08
C PHE A 13 6.09 7.47 -14.34
N SER A 14 6.72 7.38 -15.51
CA SER A 14 7.79 8.27 -15.97
C SER A 14 7.33 9.67 -16.40
N GLY A 15 6.04 9.98 -16.33
CA GLY A 15 5.51 11.35 -16.38
C GLY A 15 5.46 12.01 -17.76
N SER A 16 5.75 11.33 -18.86
CA SER A 16 5.90 12.01 -20.17
C SER A 16 4.86 11.65 -21.23
N CYS A 17 3.75 10.98 -20.91
CA CYS A 17 2.87 10.47 -21.96
C CYS A 17 1.58 11.26 -22.17
N ARG A 18 1.54 12.04 -23.26
CA ARG A 18 0.29 12.42 -23.95
C ARG A 18 -0.26 11.20 -24.72
N SER A 19 -0.59 10.10 -24.00
CA SER A 19 -1.17 8.94 -24.67
C SER A 19 -2.62 9.21 -25.02
N CYS A 20 -3.07 8.72 -26.17
CA CYS A 20 -4.49 8.67 -26.52
C CYS A 20 -5.23 7.77 -25.51
N ALA A 21 -6.50 8.06 -25.26
CA ALA A 21 -7.35 7.17 -24.49
C ALA A 21 -7.36 5.75 -25.09
N GLY A 22 -7.39 4.75 -24.22
CA GLY A 22 -7.50 3.35 -24.61
C GLY A 22 -8.88 3.03 -25.19
N GLU A 23 -8.94 2.03 -26.04
CA GLU A 23 -10.18 1.44 -26.50
C GLU A 23 -10.66 0.44 -25.43
N GLU A 24 -11.85 0.66 -24.90
CA GLU A 24 -12.42 -0.18 -23.85
C GLU A 24 -12.99 -1.47 -24.43
N ALA A 25 -12.69 -2.59 -23.76
CA ALA A 25 -13.37 -3.85 -23.93
C ALA A 25 -13.89 -4.32 -22.56
N SER A 26 -15.21 -4.35 -22.42
CA SER A 26 -15.86 -4.79 -21.19
C SER A 26 -15.69 -6.29 -20.99
N LEU A 27 -15.29 -6.70 -19.79
CA LEU A 27 -15.09 -8.10 -19.41
C LEU A 27 -16.23 -8.62 -18.54
N ASN A 28 -16.56 -7.89 -17.47
CA ASN A 28 -17.55 -8.28 -16.45
C ASN A 28 -17.38 -9.73 -15.96
N HIS A 29 -16.14 -10.19 -15.89
CA HIS A 29 -15.81 -11.57 -15.51
C HIS A 29 -15.66 -11.67 -14.00
N LYS A 30 -16.56 -12.43 -13.36
CA LYS A 30 -16.59 -12.66 -11.91
C LYS A 30 -15.78 -13.88 -11.54
N PHE A 31 -14.99 -13.78 -10.47
CA PHE A 31 -14.21 -14.87 -9.92
C PHE A 31 -14.10 -14.74 -8.39
N THR A 32 -13.59 -15.76 -7.74
CA THR A 32 -13.33 -15.74 -6.29
C THR A 32 -11.83 -15.90 -6.07
N TRP A 33 -11.29 -15.09 -5.17
CA TRP A 33 -9.90 -15.19 -4.74
C TRP A 33 -9.78 -14.87 -3.25
N ASN A 34 -9.07 -15.71 -2.49
CA ASN A 34 -8.95 -15.64 -1.02
C ASN A 34 -10.30 -15.59 -0.27
N GLY A 35 -11.34 -16.21 -0.83
CA GLY A 35 -12.68 -16.16 -0.27
C GLY A 35 -13.49 -14.90 -0.62
N ASP A 36 -12.84 -13.89 -1.20
CA ASP A 36 -13.47 -12.64 -1.62
C ASP A 36 -14.04 -12.73 -3.04
N ALA A 37 -15.09 -11.96 -3.28
CA ALA A 37 -15.70 -11.82 -4.61
C ALA A 37 -14.98 -10.74 -5.41
N TRP A 38 -14.50 -11.11 -6.59
CA TRP A 38 -13.80 -10.24 -7.52
C TRP A 38 -14.49 -10.15 -8.86
N VAL A 39 -14.22 -9.07 -9.56
CA VAL A 39 -14.67 -8.87 -10.93
C VAL A 39 -13.57 -8.21 -11.77
N ALA A 40 -13.23 -8.81 -12.91
CA ALA A 40 -12.47 -8.13 -13.95
C ALA A 40 -13.48 -7.29 -14.74
N LEU A 41 -13.38 -5.96 -14.61
CA LEU A 41 -14.37 -4.99 -15.09
C LEU A 41 -14.20 -4.73 -16.58
N SER A 42 -13.08 -4.16 -16.95
CA SER A 42 -12.75 -3.82 -18.34
C SER A 42 -11.24 -3.88 -18.59
N VAL A 43 -10.90 -4.02 -19.85
CA VAL A 43 -9.56 -3.84 -20.35
C VAL A 43 -9.51 -2.70 -21.36
N TYR A 44 -8.49 -1.85 -21.27
CA TYR A 44 -8.27 -0.72 -22.17
C TYR A 44 -7.02 -0.94 -23.00
N ILE A 45 -7.18 -0.98 -24.31
CA ILE A 45 -6.11 -1.20 -25.26
C ILE A 45 -5.51 0.15 -25.62
N CYS A 46 -4.40 0.51 -24.99
CA CYS A 46 -3.72 1.77 -25.18
C CYS A 46 -2.58 1.66 -26.21
N GLY A 47 -2.01 2.81 -26.61
CA GLY A 47 -0.90 2.81 -27.57
C GLY A 47 0.40 2.16 -27.06
N LYS A 48 0.67 2.26 -25.73
CA LYS A 48 1.91 1.76 -25.10
C LYS A 48 1.73 0.53 -24.23
N GLY A 49 0.50 0.12 -23.97
CA GLY A 49 0.22 -0.98 -23.08
C GLY A 49 -1.26 -1.26 -22.96
N LEU A 50 -1.57 -2.12 -22.01
CA LEU A 50 -2.91 -2.51 -21.63
C LEU A 50 -3.18 -2.04 -20.21
N VAL A 51 -4.37 -1.53 -19.95
CA VAL A 51 -4.85 -1.20 -18.60
C VAL A 51 -5.99 -2.14 -18.27
N LEU A 52 -5.91 -2.79 -17.12
CA LEU A 52 -6.93 -3.72 -16.61
C LEU A 52 -7.54 -3.11 -15.34
N ASP A 53 -8.86 -3.01 -15.31
CA ASP A 53 -9.61 -2.59 -14.14
C ASP A 53 -10.22 -3.79 -13.44
N LEU A 54 -9.92 -3.93 -12.14
CA LEU A 54 -10.47 -4.96 -11.25
C LEU A 54 -11.26 -4.31 -10.12
N GLY A 55 -12.28 -5.01 -9.64
CA GLY A 55 -13.02 -4.66 -8.44
C GLY A 55 -13.10 -5.82 -7.46
N LYS A 56 -12.76 -5.58 -6.19
CA LYS A 56 -13.03 -6.47 -5.06
C LYS A 56 -14.31 -6.00 -4.38
N CYS A 57 -15.28 -6.88 -4.23
CA CYS A 57 -16.51 -6.60 -3.52
C CYS A 57 -16.39 -7.02 -2.07
N VAL A 58 -16.64 -6.09 -1.15
CA VAL A 58 -16.65 -6.36 0.29
C VAL A 58 -18.06 -6.15 0.82
N GLU A 59 -18.53 -7.07 1.65
CA GLU A 59 -19.85 -6.96 2.28
C GLU A 59 -19.88 -5.77 3.24
N PRO A 60 -20.94 -4.95 3.24
CA PRO A 60 -21.05 -3.77 4.10
C PRO A 60 -20.89 -4.08 5.59
N ASP A 61 -21.37 -5.24 6.05
CA ASP A 61 -21.28 -5.65 7.45
C ASP A 61 -19.84 -5.98 7.87
N VAL A 62 -19.04 -6.53 6.96
CA VAL A 62 -17.60 -6.79 7.19
C VAL A 62 -16.85 -5.48 7.34
N MET A 63 -17.11 -4.51 6.46
CA MET A 63 -16.49 -3.18 6.55
C MET A 63 -16.94 -2.44 7.79
N ARG A 64 -18.22 -2.50 8.14
CA ARG A 64 -18.76 -1.86 9.36
C ARG A 64 -18.11 -2.44 10.61
N ALA A 65 -17.99 -3.76 10.71
CA ALA A 65 -17.32 -4.42 11.85
C ALA A 65 -15.84 -3.99 11.97
N PHE A 66 -15.17 -3.78 10.84
CA PHE A 66 -13.81 -3.24 10.81
C PHE A 66 -13.78 -1.80 11.33
N VAL A 67 -14.61 -0.91 10.78
CA VAL A 67 -14.69 0.51 11.19
C VAL A 67 -15.02 0.61 12.69
N ASP A 68 -16.04 -0.09 13.17
CA ASP A 68 -16.44 -0.06 14.59
C ASP A 68 -15.31 -0.52 15.52
N LYS A 69 -14.56 -1.53 15.12
CA LYS A 69 -13.43 -2.04 15.88
C LYS A 69 -12.30 -1.02 16.00
N TRP A 70 -12.02 -0.29 14.91
CA TRP A 70 -10.87 0.60 14.84
C TRP A 70 -11.22 2.07 15.09
N LYS A 71 -12.50 2.41 15.23
CA LYS A 71 -13.00 3.78 15.47
C LYS A 71 -12.32 4.49 16.65
N ALA A 72 -11.98 3.76 17.71
CA ALA A 72 -11.32 4.33 18.89
C ALA A 72 -9.89 4.83 18.60
N TYR A 73 -9.35 4.50 17.43
CA TYR A 73 -7.98 4.81 17.01
C TYR A 73 -7.93 5.79 15.83
N GLU A 74 -9.07 6.11 15.20
CA GLU A 74 -9.17 6.91 13.97
C GLU A 74 -8.60 8.33 14.11
N ASP A 75 -8.74 8.94 15.30
CA ASP A 75 -8.26 10.29 15.59
C ASP A 75 -6.92 10.32 16.36
N ARG A 76 -6.20 9.20 16.41
CA ARG A 76 -4.97 9.10 17.17
C ARG A 76 -3.76 9.13 16.27
N ASP A 77 -2.99 10.23 16.36
CA ASP A 77 -1.71 10.40 15.65
C ASP A 77 -0.55 9.66 16.36
N ASP A 78 -0.82 9.06 17.55
CA ASP A 78 0.16 8.42 18.42
C ASP A 78 0.03 6.88 18.46
N LEU A 79 -0.45 6.27 17.39
CA LEU A 79 -0.59 4.81 17.35
C LEU A 79 0.77 4.13 17.27
N PRO A 80 1.03 3.12 18.13
CA PRO A 80 2.19 2.27 17.93
C PRO A 80 2.19 1.67 16.52
N GLY A 81 3.30 1.74 15.79
CA GLY A 81 3.39 1.24 14.41
C GLY A 81 2.94 -0.22 14.26
N THR A 82 3.07 -1.04 15.31
CA THR A 82 2.53 -2.40 15.37
C THR A 82 1.01 -2.46 15.28
N LEU A 83 0.31 -1.47 15.85
CA LEU A 83 -1.15 -1.41 15.82
C LEU A 83 -1.64 -0.89 14.47
N GLU A 84 -0.96 0.11 13.92
CA GLU A 84 -1.21 0.62 12.56
C GLU A 84 -1.05 -0.49 11.52
N ASN A 85 0.02 -1.26 11.59
CA ASN A 85 0.25 -2.39 10.70
C ASN A 85 -0.84 -3.47 10.85
N GLN A 86 -1.32 -3.74 12.07
CA GLN A 86 -2.46 -4.64 12.28
C GLN A 86 -3.77 -4.10 11.69
N MET A 87 -3.97 -2.77 11.70
CA MET A 87 -5.10 -2.15 11.03
C MET A 87 -5.03 -2.34 9.52
N LEU A 88 -3.87 -2.08 8.92
CA LEU A 88 -3.65 -2.26 7.48
C LEU A 88 -3.84 -3.71 7.05
N GLU A 89 -3.27 -4.65 7.78
CA GLU A 89 -3.39 -6.09 7.51
C GLU A 89 -4.83 -6.59 7.60
N LYS A 90 -5.62 -6.09 8.55
CA LYS A 90 -7.00 -6.52 8.76
C LYS A 90 -8.04 -5.70 8.00
N ASN A 91 -7.59 -4.70 7.26
CA ASN A 91 -8.48 -3.88 6.47
C ASN A 91 -9.06 -4.69 5.29
N PRO A 92 -10.39 -4.93 5.25
CA PRO A 92 -10.99 -5.79 4.24
C PRO A 92 -10.88 -5.26 2.81
N VAL A 93 -10.58 -3.97 2.63
CA VAL A 93 -10.37 -3.37 1.30
C VAL A 93 -8.90 -3.32 0.90
N SER A 94 -7.99 -3.54 1.83
CA SER A 94 -6.56 -3.59 1.54
C SER A 94 -6.21 -4.89 0.83
N VAL A 95 -5.45 -4.81 -0.24
CA VAL A 95 -4.93 -5.96 -0.97
C VAL A 95 -3.58 -5.60 -1.58
N ASP A 96 -2.58 -6.40 -1.29
CA ASP A 96 -1.30 -6.33 -2.00
C ASP A 96 -1.34 -7.27 -3.20
N LEU A 97 -1.45 -6.69 -4.41
CA LEU A 97 -1.61 -7.43 -5.65
C LEU A 97 -0.27 -7.58 -6.37
N MET A 98 0.10 -8.81 -6.69
CA MET A 98 1.16 -9.12 -7.65
C MET A 98 0.53 -9.72 -8.93
N PRO A 99 0.16 -8.87 -9.89
CA PRO A 99 -0.52 -9.33 -11.09
C PRO A 99 0.46 -9.76 -12.17
N GLU A 100 0.18 -10.90 -12.81
CA GLU A 100 0.84 -11.36 -14.02
C GLU A 100 -0.21 -11.49 -15.12
N LEU A 101 0.03 -10.91 -16.29
CA LEU A 101 -0.89 -10.99 -17.43
C LEU A 101 -0.21 -11.59 -18.63
N SER A 102 -0.81 -12.64 -19.18
CA SER A 102 -0.43 -13.23 -20.45
C SER A 102 -1.40 -12.86 -21.55
N LEU A 103 -0.90 -12.34 -22.65
CA LEU A 103 -1.66 -11.99 -23.84
C LEU A 103 -1.20 -12.85 -25.00
N ASN A 104 -2.10 -13.66 -25.58
CA ASN A 104 -1.77 -14.62 -26.65
C ASN A 104 -0.59 -15.55 -26.29
N GLY A 105 -0.49 -15.95 -25.03
CA GLY A 105 0.59 -16.79 -24.51
C GLY A 105 1.91 -16.07 -24.22
N LYS A 106 1.99 -14.75 -24.44
CA LYS A 106 3.16 -13.94 -24.09
C LYS A 106 2.86 -13.16 -22.80
N GLN A 107 3.73 -13.28 -21.80
CA GLN A 107 3.63 -12.48 -20.58
C GLN A 107 3.96 -11.01 -20.87
N LEU A 108 3.14 -10.12 -20.33
CA LEU A 108 3.36 -8.68 -20.37
C LEU A 108 4.13 -8.21 -19.13
N GLU A 109 4.86 -7.13 -19.27
CA GLU A 109 5.56 -6.50 -18.17
C GLU A 109 4.58 -5.67 -17.34
N TRP A 110 4.48 -5.95 -16.03
CA TRP A 110 3.75 -5.12 -15.11
C TRP A 110 4.51 -3.83 -14.85
N SER A 111 3.87 -2.68 -15.10
CA SER A 111 4.49 -1.35 -14.97
C SER A 111 3.97 -0.55 -13.78
N GLY A 112 2.95 -1.04 -13.09
CA GLY A 112 2.42 -0.43 -11.87
C GLY A 112 0.92 -0.61 -11.72
N SER A 113 0.40 -0.12 -10.60
CA SER A 113 -1.04 -0.13 -10.30
C SER A 113 -1.44 1.11 -9.50
N SER A 114 -2.71 1.45 -9.55
CA SER A 114 -3.34 2.42 -8.66
C SER A 114 -4.61 1.81 -8.11
N GLY A 115 -4.99 2.22 -6.89
CA GLY A 115 -6.20 1.72 -6.23
C GLY A 115 -7.01 2.86 -5.63
N MET A 116 -8.31 2.60 -5.46
CA MET A 116 -9.23 3.48 -4.75
C MET A 116 -10.33 2.65 -4.11
N THR A 117 -10.99 3.21 -3.10
CA THR A 117 -12.03 2.50 -2.35
C THR A 117 -13.31 3.31 -2.35
N TYR A 118 -14.42 2.64 -2.67
CA TYR A 118 -15.76 3.18 -2.50
C TYR A 118 -16.43 2.57 -1.27
N ILE A 119 -16.84 3.42 -0.34
CA ILE A 119 -17.57 3.02 0.87
C ILE A 119 -18.90 3.78 0.89
N PRO A 120 -20.05 3.07 0.87
CA PRO A 120 -21.35 3.72 0.98
C PRO A 120 -21.50 4.48 2.30
N VAL A 121 -22.18 5.63 2.27
CA VAL A 121 -22.46 6.44 3.49
C VAL A 121 -23.14 5.62 4.57
N SER A 122 -24.01 4.70 4.21
CA SER A 122 -24.70 3.80 5.15
C SER A 122 -23.77 2.91 5.98
N VAL A 123 -22.57 2.65 5.50
CA VAL A 123 -21.54 1.88 6.23
C VAL A 123 -20.88 2.74 7.30
N MET A 124 -20.57 4.00 6.96
CA MET A 124 -19.87 4.92 7.87
C MET A 124 -20.79 5.55 8.91
N SER A 125 -22.05 5.84 8.54
CA SER A 125 -22.98 6.56 9.43
C SER A 125 -23.72 5.66 10.44
N GLY A 126 -23.58 4.32 10.35
CA GLY A 126 -24.35 3.38 11.17
C GLY A 126 -25.84 3.34 10.84
N VAL A 127 -26.28 4.01 9.77
CA VAL A 127 -27.68 4.02 9.32
C VAL A 127 -27.95 2.73 8.53
N PRO A 128 -29.07 2.03 8.78
CA PRO A 128 -29.39 0.80 8.06
C PRO A 128 -29.43 1.01 6.55
N ALA A 129 -28.89 0.05 5.80
CA ALA A 129 -28.94 0.05 4.34
C ALA A 129 -30.42 0.14 3.87
N GLY A 130 -30.73 1.10 3.02
CA GLY A 130 -32.10 1.40 2.57
C GLY A 130 -32.76 2.59 3.26
N SER A 131 -32.19 3.15 4.31
CA SER A 131 -32.68 4.38 4.96
C SER A 131 -32.07 5.66 4.35
N VAL A 132 -31.02 5.53 3.55
CA VAL A 132 -30.41 6.65 2.81
C VAL A 132 -31.11 6.73 1.44
N PRO A 133 -31.69 7.87 1.06
CA PRO A 133 -32.24 8.03 -0.28
C PRO A 133 -31.13 7.82 -1.29
N VAL A 134 -31.28 6.85 -2.18
CA VAL A 134 -30.48 6.79 -3.41
C VAL A 134 -30.65 8.15 -4.08
N PRO A 135 -29.61 8.88 -4.45
CA PRO A 135 -29.77 10.16 -5.12
C PRO A 135 -30.62 9.91 -6.36
N ALA A 136 -31.86 10.44 -6.32
CA ALA A 136 -32.72 10.41 -7.48
C ALA A 136 -32.00 11.19 -8.59
N THR A 137 -32.08 10.67 -9.80
CA THR A 137 -31.47 11.23 -11.02
C THR A 137 -31.98 12.63 -11.39
N ASP A 138 -32.73 13.29 -10.53
CA ASP A 138 -33.29 14.62 -10.75
C ASP A 138 -32.74 15.59 -9.69
N CYS A 139 -31.55 16.18 -9.99
CA CYS A 139 -30.79 17.07 -9.13
C CYS A 139 -31.22 18.55 -9.25
N SER A 140 -32.48 18.87 -9.56
CA SER A 140 -32.87 20.25 -9.84
C SER A 140 -33.29 21.09 -8.61
N GLU A 141 -33.38 20.53 -7.38
CA GLU A 141 -33.94 21.27 -6.24
C GLU A 141 -33.19 21.16 -4.89
N TYR A 142 -31.97 20.63 -4.82
CA TYR A 142 -31.21 20.62 -3.56
C TYR A 142 -29.84 21.26 -3.71
N GLU A 143 -29.69 22.49 -3.22
CA GLU A 143 -28.41 23.21 -2.99
C GLU A 143 -27.58 22.63 -1.81
N SER A 144 -27.94 21.50 -1.24
CA SER A 144 -27.11 20.76 -0.30
C SER A 144 -26.46 19.59 -1.02
N GLN A 145 -25.18 19.72 -1.32
CA GLN A 145 -24.36 18.62 -1.80
C GLN A 145 -24.63 17.39 -0.91
N PRO A 146 -24.93 16.21 -1.50
CA PRO A 146 -24.89 14.98 -0.71
C PRO A 146 -23.48 14.88 -0.13
N GLU A 147 -23.35 14.78 1.18
CA GLU A 147 -22.10 14.42 1.84
C GLU A 147 -21.72 13.02 1.37
N ILE A 148 -21.06 12.94 0.22
CA ILE A 148 -20.43 11.72 -0.27
C ILE A 148 -19.22 11.53 0.62
N CYS A 149 -19.34 10.70 1.64
CA CYS A 149 -18.22 10.22 2.39
C CYS A 149 -17.49 9.19 1.51
N GLY A 150 -16.67 9.66 0.59
CA GLY A 150 -15.95 8.84 -0.36
C GLY A 150 -15.44 9.69 -1.52
N ASP A 151 -14.37 9.24 -2.14
CA ASP A 151 -13.76 9.86 -3.30
C ASP A 151 -14.80 9.91 -4.46
N GLU A 152 -15.08 11.11 -4.99
CA GLU A 152 -15.98 11.29 -6.15
C GLU A 152 -15.55 10.40 -7.33
N GLU A 153 -14.24 10.17 -7.45
CA GLU A 153 -13.67 9.31 -8.47
C GLU A 153 -14.07 7.85 -8.25
N ALA A 154 -14.07 7.34 -7.01
CA ALA A 154 -14.49 5.97 -6.70
C ALA A 154 -15.99 5.75 -6.98
N TYR A 155 -16.84 6.75 -6.71
CA TYR A 155 -18.25 6.70 -7.06
C TYR A 155 -18.44 6.68 -8.59
N ALA A 156 -17.65 7.43 -9.35
CA ALA A 156 -17.69 7.40 -10.81
C ALA A 156 -17.40 5.99 -11.37
N TRP A 157 -16.54 5.20 -10.72
CA TRP A 157 -16.31 3.80 -11.09
C TRP A 157 -17.55 2.93 -10.87
N VAL A 158 -18.22 3.07 -9.71
CA VAL A 158 -19.47 2.35 -9.42
C VAL A 158 -20.50 2.62 -10.50
N MET A 159 -20.66 3.88 -10.90
CA MET A 159 -21.62 4.29 -11.92
C MET A 159 -21.23 3.82 -13.33
N HIS A 160 -19.95 3.98 -13.70
CA HIS A 160 -19.48 3.57 -15.03
C HIS A 160 -19.64 2.06 -15.26
N TYR A 161 -19.30 1.25 -14.26
CA TYR A 161 -19.40 -0.22 -14.35
C TYR A 161 -20.77 -0.77 -13.94
N ASN A 162 -21.72 0.09 -13.62
CA ASN A 162 -23.08 -0.29 -13.17
C ASN A 162 -23.05 -1.32 -12.03
N LEU A 163 -22.21 -1.03 -11.02
CA LEU A 163 -22.05 -1.88 -9.85
C LEU A 163 -23.08 -1.55 -8.77
N ASP A 164 -23.25 -2.46 -7.81
CA ASP A 164 -24.13 -2.25 -6.67
C ASP A 164 -23.54 -1.18 -5.72
N ALA A 165 -24.14 0.00 -5.69
CA ALA A 165 -23.75 1.12 -4.86
C ALA A 165 -24.02 0.91 -3.35
N LEU A 166 -24.68 -0.18 -2.95
CA LEU A 166 -24.86 -0.57 -1.55
C LEU A 166 -23.71 -1.42 -1.01
N LYS A 167 -22.82 -1.89 -1.89
CA LYS A 167 -21.62 -2.66 -1.53
C LYS A 167 -20.42 -1.77 -1.40
N VAL A 168 -19.43 -2.23 -0.66
CA VAL A 168 -18.10 -1.63 -0.61
C VAL A 168 -17.26 -2.20 -1.74
N TRP A 169 -16.53 -1.35 -2.43
CA TRP A 169 -15.67 -1.74 -3.55
C TRP A 169 -14.25 -1.25 -3.34
N SER A 170 -13.30 -2.16 -3.50
CA SER A 170 -11.89 -1.81 -3.67
C SER A 170 -11.52 -1.98 -5.14
N PHE A 171 -11.19 -0.88 -5.80
CA PHE A 171 -10.85 -0.84 -7.22
C PHE A 171 -9.34 -0.84 -7.42
N HIS A 172 -8.90 -1.57 -8.43
CA HIS A 172 -7.48 -1.65 -8.81
C HIS A 172 -7.36 -1.46 -10.32
N ARG A 173 -6.62 -0.44 -10.72
CA ARG A 173 -6.24 -0.20 -12.11
C ARG A 173 -4.80 -0.63 -12.30
N ILE A 174 -4.58 -1.60 -13.18
CA ILE A 174 -3.29 -2.26 -13.35
C ILE A 174 -2.78 -1.98 -14.75
N TYR A 175 -1.50 -1.63 -14.87
CA TYR A 175 -0.86 -1.22 -16.10
C TYR A 175 0.15 -2.27 -16.53
N PHE A 176 0.03 -2.75 -17.77
CA PHE A 176 0.94 -3.69 -18.40
C PHE A 176 1.54 -3.11 -19.68
N ALA A 177 2.86 -3.09 -19.77
CA ALA A 177 3.56 -2.61 -20.94
C ALA A 177 3.66 -3.71 -22.01
N TRP A 178 3.71 -3.33 -23.29
CA TRP A 178 4.09 -4.22 -24.37
C TRP A 178 5.21 -3.63 -25.23
N ASP A 179 6.09 -4.50 -25.72
CA ASP A 179 7.26 -4.12 -26.53
C ASP A 179 6.95 -3.81 -27.98
N THR A 180 5.68 -3.76 -28.39
CA THR A 180 5.34 -3.67 -29.81
C THR A 180 4.91 -2.28 -30.19
N VAL A 181 5.36 -1.82 -31.36
CA VAL A 181 4.95 -0.54 -31.96
C VAL A 181 3.48 -0.55 -32.41
N ARG A 182 2.89 -1.73 -32.58
CA ARG A 182 1.49 -1.89 -33.01
C ARG A 182 0.68 -2.58 -31.95
N LYS A 183 -0.56 -2.12 -31.74
CA LYS A 183 -1.54 -2.78 -30.89
C LYS A 183 -1.68 -4.26 -31.30
N PRO A 184 -1.48 -5.22 -30.38
CA PRO A 184 -1.64 -6.62 -30.71
C PRO A 184 -3.13 -6.95 -30.92
N LYS A 185 -3.41 -7.91 -31.83
CA LYS A 185 -4.74 -8.50 -31.89
C LYS A 185 -4.89 -9.47 -30.71
N ILE A 186 -5.86 -9.24 -29.84
CA ILE A 186 -6.12 -10.08 -28.69
C ILE A 186 -6.94 -11.29 -29.11
N SER A 187 -6.43 -12.49 -28.86
CA SER A 187 -7.14 -13.76 -29.08
C SER A 187 -7.30 -14.57 -27.80
N SER A 188 -6.42 -14.34 -26.80
CA SER A 188 -6.53 -14.94 -25.48
C SER A 188 -5.87 -14.01 -24.47
N MET A 189 -6.44 -13.94 -23.27
CA MET A 189 -5.91 -13.20 -22.17
C MET A 189 -6.07 -14.02 -20.89
N GLN A 190 -4.98 -14.17 -20.13
CA GLN A 190 -4.97 -14.91 -18.88
C GLN A 190 -4.34 -14.04 -17.80
N LEU A 191 -5.11 -13.77 -16.77
CA LEU A 191 -4.68 -13.05 -15.57
C LEU A 191 -4.32 -14.06 -14.48
N ARG A 192 -3.14 -13.90 -13.90
CA ARG A 192 -2.75 -14.57 -12.67
C ARG A 192 -2.58 -13.53 -11.59
N LEU A 193 -3.31 -13.67 -10.51
CA LEU A 193 -3.16 -12.84 -9.32
C LEU A 193 -2.47 -13.67 -8.24
N LYS A 194 -1.45 -13.10 -7.67
CA LYS A 194 -0.80 -13.58 -6.46
C LYS A 194 -0.94 -12.52 -5.39
N GLU A 195 -1.07 -12.94 -4.17
CA GLU A 195 -0.94 -12.06 -3.02
C GLU A 195 0.54 -11.68 -2.85
N GLY A 196 0.80 -10.43 -2.49
CA GLY A 196 2.15 -9.97 -2.17
C GLY A 196 2.71 -10.69 -0.95
N LEU A 197 3.92 -10.32 -0.57
CA LEU A 197 4.54 -10.87 0.62
C LEU A 197 3.77 -10.41 1.86
N HIS A 198 3.20 -11.38 2.58
CA HIS A 198 2.53 -11.07 3.84
C HIS A 198 3.56 -10.82 4.93
N GLN A 199 3.43 -9.68 5.63
CA GLN A 199 4.32 -9.32 6.72
C GLN A 199 3.80 -9.92 8.03
N VAL A 200 4.68 -10.62 8.75
CA VAL A 200 4.39 -11.23 10.04
C VAL A 200 5.36 -10.68 11.07
N TYR A 201 4.82 -10.11 12.13
CA TYR A 201 5.56 -9.42 13.17
C TYR A 201 5.95 -10.38 14.29
N GLY A 202 7.24 -10.54 14.54
CA GLY A 202 7.75 -11.34 15.65
C GLY A 202 7.74 -10.58 16.97
N GLU A 203 8.22 -11.22 18.03
CA GLU A 203 8.34 -10.59 19.35
C GLU A 203 9.40 -9.49 19.34
N GLN A 204 9.11 -8.40 20.03
CA GLN A 204 10.02 -7.28 20.21
C GLN A 204 11.22 -7.69 21.06
N PHE A 205 12.37 -7.14 20.76
CA PHE A 205 13.62 -7.39 21.49
C PHE A 205 14.50 -6.14 21.61
N GLY A 206 15.43 -6.17 22.55
CA GLY A 206 16.41 -5.09 22.78
C GLY A 206 16.12 -4.31 24.06
N PRO A 207 16.92 -3.25 24.31
CA PRO A 207 18.09 -2.85 23.52
C PRO A 207 19.24 -3.89 23.56
N LEU A 208 20.00 -4.00 22.47
CA LEU A 208 21.13 -4.90 22.33
C LEU A 208 22.44 -4.12 22.14
N LYS A 209 23.56 -4.78 22.45
CA LYS A 209 24.92 -4.25 22.26
C LYS A 209 25.66 -5.05 21.18
N PRO A 210 26.73 -4.49 20.60
CA PRO A 210 27.58 -5.25 19.69
C PRO A 210 28.08 -6.56 20.33
N GLY A 211 27.95 -7.67 19.58
CA GLY A 211 28.26 -9.02 20.02
C GLY A 211 27.12 -9.76 20.74
N GLU A 212 26.05 -9.08 21.14
CA GLU A 212 24.88 -9.72 21.74
C GLU A 212 24.00 -10.40 20.66
N ARG A 213 23.12 -11.27 21.13
CA ARG A 213 22.28 -12.12 20.28
C ARG A 213 20.84 -12.08 20.72
N ALA A 214 19.92 -12.17 19.76
CA ALA A 214 18.50 -12.40 19.98
C ALA A 214 18.06 -13.68 19.28
N GLU A 215 17.19 -14.43 19.93
CA GLU A 215 16.49 -15.56 19.32
C GLU A 215 15.13 -15.07 18.81
N LEU A 216 14.87 -15.24 17.52
CA LEU A 216 13.69 -14.78 16.85
C LEU A 216 12.89 -15.98 16.36
N VAL A 217 11.57 -15.89 16.42
CA VAL A 217 10.66 -16.90 15.90
C VAL A 217 9.77 -16.27 14.87
N ASN A 218 9.67 -16.86 13.68
CA ASN A 218 8.65 -16.48 12.72
C ASN A 218 7.28 -16.99 13.21
N PRO A 219 6.33 -16.13 13.55
CA PRO A 219 5.07 -16.55 14.15
C PRO A 219 4.19 -17.41 13.22
N LYS A 220 4.40 -17.35 11.91
CA LYS A 220 3.62 -18.11 10.91
C LYS A 220 4.23 -19.49 10.65
N THR A 221 5.54 -19.56 10.43
CA THR A 221 6.23 -20.80 10.09
C THR A 221 6.76 -21.56 11.32
N MET A 222 6.83 -20.88 12.48
CA MET A 222 7.45 -21.39 13.72
C MET A 222 8.95 -21.68 13.57
N GLU A 223 9.58 -21.22 12.49
CA GLU A 223 11.00 -21.33 12.30
C GLU A 223 11.77 -20.39 13.23
N GLN A 224 12.90 -20.86 13.72
CA GLN A 224 13.75 -20.13 14.65
C GLN A 224 14.96 -19.53 13.94
N TYR A 225 15.26 -18.30 14.28
CA TYR A 225 16.39 -17.54 13.74
C TYR A 225 17.20 -16.96 14.88
N LYS A 226 18.50 -16.82 14.65
CA LYS A 226 19.44 -16.21 15.59
C LYS A 226 20.02 -14.98 14.96
N LEU A 227 19.68 -13.84 15.53
CA LEU A 227 20.28 -12.56 15.17
C LEU A 227 21.52 -12.32 16.04
N THR A 228 22.63 -11.92 15.42
CA THR A 228 23.84 -11.49 16.11
C THR A 228 24.16 -10.06 15.70
N VAL A 229 24.26 -9.14 16.67
CA VAL A 229 24.62 -7.74 16.41
C VAL A 229 26.12 -7.68 16.13
N LEU A 230 26.50 -7.22 14.96
CA LEU A 230 27.91 -7.04 14.57
C LEU A 230 28.43 -5.65 14.98
N ASP A 231 27.62 -4.62 14.71
CA ASP A 231 27.92 -3.23 15.05
C ASP A 231 26.62 -2.46 15.34
N LEU A 232 26.71 -1.46 16.20
CA LEU A 232 25.60 -0.59 16.54
C LEU A 232 26.14 0.82 16.76
N LYS A 233 25.69 1.77 15.95
CA LYS A 233 26.22 3.13 16.00
C LYS A 233 25.16 4.18 15.66
N PRO A 234 25.16 5.33 16.33
CA PRO A 234 24.37 6.48 15.90
C PRO A 234 24.91 7.03 14.57
N VAL A 235 23.99 7.33 13.65
CA VAL A 235 24.30 7.85 12.32
C VAL A 235 23.48 9.09 12.05
N GLU A 236 24.08 10.07 11.41
CA GLU A 236 23.36 11.23 10.89
C GLU A 236 23.18 11.10 9.37
N VAL A 237 21.91 11.03 8.95
CA VAL A 237 21.55 10.90 7.54
C VAL A 237 21.92 12.20 6.79
N PRO A 238 22.46 12.11 5.57
CA PRO A 238 22.68 13.28 4.72
C PRO A 238 21.41 14.11 4.54
N LYS A 239 21.54 15.42 4.30
CA LYS A 239 20.40 16.27 4.04
C LYS A 239 19.60 15.74 2.84
N PHE A 240 18.30 15.66 3.00
CA PHE A 240 17.42 15.26 1.92
C PHE A 240 17.54 16.23 0.73
N PRO A 241 17.61 15.73 -0.50
CA PRO A 241 17.78 16.58 -1.69
C PRO A 241 16.54 17.45 -1.96
N VAL A 242 15.36 17.01 -1.53
CA VAL A 242 14.10 17.75 -1.64
C VAL A 242 13.61 18.03 -0.22
N THR A 243 13.76 19.26 0.24
CA THR A 243 13.22 19.72 1.53
C THR A 243 12.29 20.88 1.31
N MET A 244 11.15 20.91 1.97
CA MET A 244 10.29 22.08 1.97
C MET A 244 11.04 23.27 2.59
N ARG A 245 10.98 24.43 1.92
CA ARG A 245 11.65 25.65 2.37
C ARG A 245 11.13 26.05 3.75
N GLY A 246 12.02 26.11 4.73
CA GLY A 246 11.65 26.49 6.09
C GLY A 246 11.38 25.32 7.05
N MET A 247 11.40 24.06 6.61
CA MET A 247 11.27 22.92 7.49
C MET A 247 12.63 22.40 7.96
N LYS A 248 12.67 21.90 9.20
CA LYS A 248 13.76 21.11 9.79
C LYS A 248 13.29 19.66 9.85
N TYR A 249 14.10 18.75 9.34
CA TYR A 249 13.83 17.30 9.31
C TYR A 249 14.71 16.58 10.32
N PRO A 250 14.21 15.56 11.01
CA PRO A 250 15.02 14.68 11.84
C PRO A 250 16.03 13.93 10.97
N ARG A 251 17.24 13.65 11.50
CA ARG A 251 18.34 13.07 10.73
C ARG A 251 19.18 12.08 11.50
N CYS A 252 18.97 11.97 12.80
CA CYS A 252 19.70 11.03 13.64
C CYS A 252 18.94 9.71 13.71
N CYS A 253 19.61 8.61 13.51
CA CYS A 253 19.08 7.26 13.73
C CYS A 253 20.16 6.36 14.32
N MET A 254 19.75 5.25 14.91
CA MET A 254 20.63 4.15 15.28
C MET A 254 20.72 3.17 14.10
N GLN A 255 21.93 2.93 13.62
CA GLN A 255 22.19 1.92 12.61
C GLN A 255 22.71 0.65 13.29
N MET A 256 22.05 -0.47 13.04
CA MET A 256 22.47 -1.80 13.44
C MET A 256 23.00 -2.56 12.22
N ASN A 257 24.21 -3.10 12.32
CA ASN A 257 24.70 -4.13 11.41
C ASN A 257 24.57 -5.48 12.11
N TYR A 258 23.93 -6.45 11.46
CA TYR A 258 23.62 -7.74 12.07
C TYR A 258 23.76 -8.90 11.08
N LYS A 259 23.94 -10.10 11.63
CA LYS A 259 23.90 -11.36 10.92
C LYS A 259 22.68 -12.16 11.37
N LEU A 260 22.00 -12.81 10.43
CA LEU A 260 20.86 -13.69 10.69
C LEU A 260 21.24 -15.13 10.34
N GLU A 261 20.94 -16.07 11.22
CA GLU A 261 21.18 -17.50 11.04
C GLU A 261 19.92 -18.31 11.38
N PRO A 262 19.35 -19.14 10.47
CA PRO A 262 19.74 -19.25 9.07
C PRO A 262 19.53 -17.95 8.29
N GLU A 263 20.30 -17.77 7.21
CA GLU A 263 20.21 -16.57 6.36
C GLU A 263 18.88 -16.58 5.58
N LEU A 264 18.22 -15.42 5.54
CA LEU A 264 17.04 -15.17 4.71
C LEU A 264 17.40 -14.24 3.54
N ALA A 265 16.69 -14.38 2.44
CA ALA A 265 16.80 -13.43 1.34
C ALA A 265 16.46 -12.01 1.82
N GLN A 266 17.10 -10.99 1.26
CA GLN A 266 17.05 -9.60 1.73
C GLN A 266 15.62 -9.02 1.80
N ASN A 267 14.71 -9.51 0.97
CA ASN A 267 13.30 -9.09 0.97
C ASN A 267 12.38 -9.95 1.85
N ARG A 268 12.95 -10.89 2.62
CA ARG A 268 12.19 -11.82 3.48
C ARG A 268 12.26 -11.48 4.96
N PHE A 269 13.11 -10.55 5.33
CA PHE A 269 13.32 -10.15 6.71
C PHE A 269 13.74 -8.69 6.80
N SER A 270 13.16 -7.98 7.74
CA SER A 270 13.55 -6.63 8.14
C SER A 270 13.43 -6.45 9.65
N LEU A 271 14.06 -5.40 10.16
CA LEU A 271 13.92 -4.98 11.55
C LEU A 271 13.32 -3.56 11.56
N HIS A 272 12.26 -3.40 12.33
CA HIS A 272 11.62 -2.11 12.54
C HIS A 272 11.91 -1.59 13.95
N ASP A 273 12.03 -0.28 14.09
CA ASP A 273 12.05 0.39 15.38
C ASP A 273 10.63 0.41 15.95
N CYS A 274 10.49 0.09 17.23
CA CYS A 274 9.21 0.19 17.93
C CYS A 274 8.88 1.60 18.39
N ALA A 275 9.83 2.53 18.31
CA ALA A 275 9.64 3.93 18.63
C ALA A 275 9.20 4.73 17.40
N GLU A 276 8.36 5.73 17.63
CA GLU A 276 8.00 6.69 16.59
C GLU A 276 9.17 7.66 16.35
N GLY A 277 9.39 8.01 15.08
CA GLY A 277 10.35 9.04 14.70
C GLY A 277 9.80 10.45 14.97
N ASP A 278 10.71 11.41 15.09
CA ASP A 278 10.34 12.81 15.22
C ASP A 278 9.72 13.33 13.92
N GLN A 279 8.65 14.11 14.03
CA GLN A 279 8.01 14.74 12.88
C GLN A 279 8.79 15.99 12.43
N PRO A 280 8.83 16.29 11.12
CA PRO A 280 9.43 17.53 10.62
C PRO A 280 8.77 18.77 11.24
N VAL A 281 9.58 19.79 11.61
CA VAL A 281 9.09 21.03 12.25
C VAL A 281 9.43 22.26 11.42
N MET A 282 8.56 23.27 11.43
CA MET A 282 8.82 24.57 10.81
C MET A 282 9.90 25.34 11.58
N LYS A 283 10.85 25.95 10.87
CA LYS A 283 11.85 26.84 11.47
C LYS A 283 11.16 28.09 11.98
N GLY A 284 11.02 28.21 13.30
CA GLY A 284 10.50 29.43 13.94
C GLY A 284 9.28 29.22 14.82
N ASP A 285 8.61 28.09 14.80
CA ASP A 285 7.49 27.82 15.68
C ASP A 285 7.94 27.14 16.98
N LYS A 286 7.62 27.80 18.07
CA LYS A 286 7.48 27.15 19.37
C LYS A 286 6.22 26.28 19.26
N VAL A 287 6.42 24.97 19.24
CA VAL A 287 5.42 23.91 19.45
C VAL A 287 3.97 24.44 19.48
N ALA A 288 3.32 24.43 18.35
CA ALA A 288 1.88 24.57 18.29
C ALA A 288 1.35 23.77 17.10
N ALA A 289 0.65 22.71 17.43
CA ALA A 289 -0.45 22.07 16.73
C ALA A 289 -0.20 21.61 15.27
N SER A 290 -0.08 20.28 15.12
CA SER A 290 -0.74 19.46 14.10
C SER A 290 -0.99 20.11 12.74
N THR A 291 0.03 20.15 11.93
CA THR A 291 -0.16 20.02 10.49
C THR A 291 0.44 18.67 10.13
N SER A 292 -0.41 17.68 9.98
CA SER A 292 -0.03 16.35 9.52
C SER A 292 0.48 16.47 8.08
N VAL A 293 1.76 16.68 7.93
CA VAL A 293 2.45 16.43 6.68
C VAL A 293 2.71 14.93 6.71
N SER A 294 1.87 14.17 6.05
CA SER A 294 2.15 12.77 5.77
C SER A 294 3.49 12.70 5.05
N VAL A 295 4.55 12.40 5.78
CA VAL A 295 5.79 11.94 5.18
C VAL A 295 5.46 10.55 4.69
N ILE A 296 5.28 10.43 3.37
CA ILE A 296 5.14 9.13 2.70
C ILE A 296 6.43 8.36 2.99
N GLY A 297 6.35 7.44 3.92
CA GLY A 297 7.45 6.60 4.35
C GLY A 297 7.32 6.30 5.84
N GLY A 298 6.50 5.33 6.20
CA GLY A 298 6.71 4.55 7.42
C GLY A 298 8.14 3.99 7.43
N ALA A 299 8.58 3.36 8.51
CA ALA A 299 9.92 2.79 8.67
C ALA A 299 10.39 1.89 7.50
N ASP A 300 9.47 1.51 6.62
CA ASP A 300 9.67 0.68 5.42
C ASP A 300 9.83 1.44 4.11
N GLY A 301 9.78 2.77 4.16
CA GLY A 301 9.84 3.61 2.96
C GLY A 301 11.25 3.74 2.35
N PRO A 302 11.38 4.55 1.28
CA PRO A 302 12.62 4.73 0.51
C PRO A 302 13.84 5.16 1.34
N THR A 303 13.67 5.47 2.63
CA THR A 303 14.76 5.88 3.53
C THR A 303 15.75 4.74 3.75
N SER A 304 15.29 3.50 3.94
CA SER A 304 16.17 2.33 4.12
C SER A 304 16.96 2.02 2.85
N ILE A 305 16.32 2.16 1.67
CA ILE A 305 16.95 1.96 0.36
C ILE A 305 17.97 3.08 0.07
N PHE A 306 17.68 4.32 0.45
CA PHE A 306 18.55 5.47 0.22
C PHE A 306 19.82 5.44 1.10
N LEU A 307 19.69 4.95 2.32
CA LEU A 307 20.82 4.74 3.24
C LEU A 307 21.70 3.57 2.80
N ALA A 308 21.12 2.44 2.43
CA ALA A 308 21.84 1.27 1.97
C ALA A 308 22.65 1.51 0.68
N GLY A 309 22.23 2.45 -0.17
CA GLY A 309 22.91 2.80 -1.41
C GLY A 309 24.21 3.62 -1.25
N LYS A 310 24.44 4.25 -0.09
CA LYS A 310 25.60 5.13 0.17
C LYS A 310 26.58 4.63 1.24
N LEU A 311 26.20 3.56 1.95
CA LEU A 311 27.06 2.95 2.96
C LEU A 311 28.02 1.98 2.29
N ASP A 312 29.30 2.04 2.68
CA ASP A 312 30.35 1.17 2.16
C ASP A 312 29.97 -0.32 2.34
N ARG A 313 29.66 -0.98 1.22
CA ARG A 313 29.26 -2.40 1.12
C ARG A 313 30.39 -3.39 1.45
N LYS A 314 31.31 -3.05 2.30
CA LYS A 314 32.46 -3.91 2.65
C LYS A 314 32.26 -4.78 3.89
N GLU A 315 31.14 -4.64 4.60
CA GLU A 315 30.87 -5.45 5.77
C GLU A 315 29.89 -6.58 5.45
N GLU A 316 30.23 -7.80 5.83
CA GLU A 316 29.33 -8.95 5.79
C GLU A 316 28.19 -8.72 6.77
N GLY A 317 26.91 -8.74 6.29
CA GLY A 317 25.75 -8.62 7.16
C GLY A 317 24.61 -7.79 6.56
N HIS A 318 23.52 -7.72 7.31
CA HIS A 318 22.36 -6.90 7.02
C HIS A 318 22.42 -5.60 7.82
N ILE A 319 21.74 -4.56 7.31
CA ILE A 319 21.67 -3.25 7.95
C ILE A 319 20.22 -2.93 8.27
N ALA A 320 19.97 -2.50 9.51
CA ALA A 320 18.71 -1.88 9.92
C ALA A 320 18.97 -0.49 10.47
N CYS A 321 18.02 0.42 10.30
CA CYS A 321 18.06 1.76 10.86
C CYS A 321 16.79 1.99 11.71
N SER A 322 16.96 2.65 12.85
CA SER A 322 15.83 3.10 13.66
C SER A 322 15.06 4.21 12.95
N ALA A 323 13.93 4.60 13.51
CA ALA A 323 13.24 5.83 13.16
C ALA A 323 14.19 7.04 13.24
N LEU A 324 13.83 8.12 12.50
CA LEU A 324 14.64 9.34 12.46
C LEU A 324 14.28 10.29 13.59
N HIS A 325 15.28 10.80 14.30
CA HIS A 325 15.14 11.74 15.40
C HIS A 325 15.96 13.01 15.17
N PHE A 326 15.62 14.10 15.90
CA PHE A 326 16.44 15.32 15.89
C PHE A 326 17.71 15.17 16.69
N GLU A 327 17.72 14.26 17.66
CA GLU A 327 18.86 13.96 18.51
C GLU A 327 19.26 12.48 18.42
N PRO A 328 20.51 12.13 18.72
CA PRO A 328 20.95 10.74 18.72
C PRO A 328 20.13 9.89 19.70
N VAL A 329 19.75 8.69 19.27
CA VAL A 329 19.05 7.69 20.08
C VAL A 329 20.07 6.70 20.64
N GLU A 330 19.95 6.34 21.92
CA GLU A 330 20.87 5.41 22.58
C GLU A 330 20.31 3.99 22.66
N ASP A 331 19.03 3.86 23.03
CA ASP A 331 18.36 2.57 23.22
C ASP A 331 17.24 2.40 22.19
N VAL A 332 17.31 1.33 21.42
CA VAL A 332 16.27 0.99 20.40
C VAL A 332 15.72 -0.39 20.69
N VAL A 333 14.40 -0.48 20.74
CA VAL A 333 13.65 -1.75 20.77
C VAL A 333 13.26 -2.10 19.35
N TRP A 334 13.66 -3.28 18.91
CA TRP A 334 13.48 -3.74 17.55
C TRP A 334 12.35 -4.75 17.45
N GLN A 335 11.60 -4.69 16.37
CA GLN A 335 10.61 -5.69 16.00
C GLN A 335 11.04 -6.41 14.72
N PRO A 336 11.19 -7.73 14.75
CA PRO A 336 11.48 -8.49 13.55
C PRO A 336 10.21 -8.60 12.69
N VAL A 337 10.36 -8.37 11.40
CA VAL A 337 9.30 -8.50 10.40
C VAL A 337 9.73 -9.54 9.38
N PHE A 338 8.95 -10.61 9.28
CA PHE A 338 9.18 -11.68 8.33
C PHE A 338 8.20 -11.53 7.16
N SER A 339 8.72 -11.53 5.94
CA SER A 339 7.89 -11.54 4.73
C SER A 339 7.74 -12.99 4.25
N VAL A 340 6.54 -13.50 4.32
CA VAL A 340 6.21 -14.88 3.96
C VAL A 340 5.36 -14.92 2.69
N ASP A 341 5.57 -15.92 1.84
CA ASP A 341 4.67 -16.14 0.71
C ASP A 341 3.31 -16.62 1.21
N GLU A 342 2.26 -16.08 0.65
CA GLU A 342 0.97 -16.74 0.66
C GLU A 342 0.82 -17.49 -0.68
N GLU A 343 0.55 -18.79 -0.61
CA GLU A 343 0.39 -19.64 -1.81
C GLU A 343 -0.94 -19.40 -2.56
N ASN A 344 -1.64 -18.33 -2.20
CA ASN A 344 -2.94 -18.01 -2.76
C ASN A 344 -2.80 -17.40 -4.16
N THR A 345 -2.82 -18.25 -5.16
CA THR A 345 -2.79 -17.84 -6.56
C THR A 345 -4.10 -18.19 -7.23
N VAL A 346 -4.68 -17.26 -7.96
CA VAL A 346 -5.81 -17.51 -8.87
C VAL A 346 -5.37 -17.26 -10.31
N VAL A 347 -5.85 -18.10 -11.22
CA VAL A 347 -5.67 -17.93 -12.67
C VAL A 347 -7.04 -17.79 -13.30
N VAL A 348 -7.22 -16.72 -14.06
CA VAL A 348 -8.50 -16.35 -14.68
C VAL A 348 -8.29 -16.17 -16.17
N ASP A 349 -9.04 -16.89 -16.98
CA ASP A 349 -9.11 -16.68 -18.43
C ASP A 349 -10.14 -15.58 -18.72
N LEU A 350 -9.70 -14.51 -19.37
CA LEU A 350 -10.44 -13.29 -19.61
C LEU A 350 -10.83 -13.11 -21.09
#